data_e42b25df9423fce6da6d99283afdb318
#
_entry.id   e42b25df9423fce6da6d99283afdb318
#
_cell.length_a   1.000
_cell.length_b   1.000
_cell.length_c   1.000
_cell.angle_alpha   90.00
_cell.angle_beta   90.00
_cell.angle_gamma   90.00
#
_symmetry.space_group_name_H-M   'P 1'
#
loop_
_entity.id
_entity.type
_entity.pdbx_description
1 polymer ?
#
loop_
_entity_poly.entity_id
_entity_poly.type
_entity_poly.pdbx_seq_one_letter_code
_entity_poly.pdbx_strand_id
1 'polypeptide(L)'
;MKILIIGLGYAGNRYRRAFEHIASSSGLPLSLAYVGRKQKATGLPYFDSVDKALRVFAPDIVVVSVNDHSHAPVLKQLTGYRGFVLCEKPLVTPCDNLDELSGALEQVSGFALDLVERYSDATQQLREWIERHNWQLVRASFHWGKDRINDYRPTCGVTSEVIHALDLVGWLCPRAGQLQLNGVLGVRSDFSISGPEVLDTVQLTASLGEARVTGYASFVNIVRQRTVDLSFVDRDARMIHARLVFDTPRWDHDQLRIWTRGANGAEELLHEFSTAPDEPGLDTLHKLSRLCRQVVRAVELNEPPSQPFAGFDTAVELQRLLNDLDSDAQTPPPARYVHGETRVLLAEDSDLESLG
;
A
#
# COMPACT_ATOMS: atom_id res chain seq x y z
N MET A 1 17.96 17.94 5.10
CA MET A 1 16.51 17.78 4.87
C MET A 1 15.79 17.41 6.17
N LYS A 2 14.62 17.93 6.41
CA LYS A 2 13.82 17.72 7.61
C LYS A 2 12.58 16.90 7.32
N ILE A 3 12.35 15.85 8.08
CA ILE A 3 11.25 14.91 7.89
C ILE A 3 10.42 14.83 9.17
N LEU A 4 9.14 15.12 9.09
CA LEU A 4 8.20 15.05 10.19
C LEU A 4 7.31 13.82 10.06
N ILE A 5 7.34 12.94 11.05
CA ILE A 5 6.48 11.74 11.12
C ILE A 5 5.28 12.04 12.01
N ILE A 6 4.08 12.08 11.45
CA ILE A 6 2.84 12.27 12.20
C ILE A 6 2.27 10.88 12.53
N GLY A 7 2.37 10.51 13.82
CA GLY A 7 1.99 9.18 14.30
C GLY A 7 3.17 8.21 14.37
N LEU A 8 3.92 8.22 15.48
CA LEU A 8 5.04 7.29 15.69
C LEU A 8 4.53 5.97 16.33
N GLY A 9 3.55 5.32 15.67
CA GLY A 9 3.05 3.97 15.94
C GLY A 9 3.87 2.90 15.20
N TYR A 10 3.25 1.77 14.91
CA TYR A 10 3.85 0.69 14.13
C TYR A 10 4.36 1.18 12.77
N ALA A 11 3.51 1.77 11.95
CA ALA A 11 3.91 2.29 10.63
C ALA A 11 4.94 3.42 10.75
N GLY A 12 4.72 4.39 11.65
CA GLY A 12 5.65 5.50 11.85
C GLY A 12 7.06 5.08 12.24
N ASN A 13 7.21 4.01 13.03
CA ASN A 13 8.52 3.44 13.36
C ASN A 13 9.18 2.77 12.14
N ARG A 14 8.42 2.16 11.25
CA ARG A 14 8.97 1.62 9.99
C ARG A 14 9.51 2.74 9.10
N TYR A 15 8.80 3.86 8.96
CA TYR A 15 9.31 5.05 8.26
C TYR A 15 10.55 5.62 8.93
N ARG A 16 10.54 5.75 10.26
CA ARG A 16 11.72 6.20 11.00
C ARG A 16 12.95 5.36 10.64
N ARG A 17 12.84 4.03 10.75
CA ARG A 17 13.94 3.10 10.41
C ARG A 17 14.37 3.19 8.96
N ALA A 18 13.43 3.33 8.02
CA ALA A 18 13.73 3.50 6.61
C ALA A 18 14.53 4.79 6.35
N PHE A 19 14.14 5.91 6.92
CA PHE A 19 14.86 7.17 6.78
C PHE A 19 16.22 7.18 7.50
N GLU A 20 16.33 6.59 8.69
CA GLU A 20 17.60 6.40 9.40
C GLU A 20 18.56 5.53 8.56
N HIS A 21 18.08 4.48 7.95
CA HIS A 21 18.85 3.65 7.03
C HIS A 21 19.31 4.45 5.79
N ILE A 22 18.43 5.25 5.19
CA ILE A 22 18.79 6.11 4.05
C ILE A 22 19.86 7.11 4.46
N ALA A 23 19.72 7.77 5.60
CA ALA A 23 20.71 8.71 6.10
C ALA A 23 22.08 8.05 6.26
N SER A 24 22.14 6.87 6.89
CA SER A 24 23.38 6.14 7.13
C SER A 24 24.04 5.61 5.85
N SER A 25 23.24 5.10 4.90
CA SER A 25 23.76 4.50 3.66
C SER A 25 24.13 5.50 2.59
N SER A 26 23.46 6.67 2.54
CA SER A 26 23.72 7.71 1.54
C SER A 26 24.60 8.87 2.02
N GLY A 27 24.81 8.96 3.33
CA GLY A 27 25.51 10.11 3.96
C GLY A 27 24.69 11.42 3.93
N LEU A 28 23.41 11.38 3.55
CA LEU A 28 22.56 12.56 3.51
C LEU A 28 22.21 13.02 4.94
N PRO A 29 22.35 14.33 5.25
CA PRO A 29 21.96 14.85 6.56
C PRO A 29 20.44 14.93 6.70
N LEU A 30 19.80 13.86 7.17
CA LEU A 30 18.38 13.83 7.48
C LEU A 30 18.13 14.15 8.96
N SER A 31 17.21 15.07 9.22
CA SER A 31 16.73 15.40 10.56
C SER A 31 15.30 14.90 10.72
N LEU A 32 15.06 14.01 11.67
CA LEU A 32 13.73 13.45 11.93
C LEU A 32 13.11 14.11 13.16
N ALA A 33 11.81 14.34 13.12
CA ALA A 33 10.98 14.72 14.26
C ALA A 33 9.63 14.00 14.17
N TYR A 34 8.86 13.99 15.25
CA TYR A 34 7.54 13.38 15.19
C TYR A 34 6.47 14.15 15.97
N VAL A 35 5.21 13.95 15.53
CA VAL A 35 4.00 14.36 16.25
C VAL A 35 3.34 13.12 16.82
N GLY A 36 2.90 13.18 18.06
CA GLY A 36 2.21 12.07 18.71
C GLY A 36 1.39 12.49 19.92
N ARG A 37 0.50 11.63 20.40
CA ARG A 37 -0.31 11.89 21.61
C ARG A 37 0.53 11.90 22.90
N LYS A 38 1.68 11.25 22.90
CA LYS A 38 2.60 11.18 24.03
C LYS A 38 4.04 11.17 23.53
N GLN A 39 4.93 11.75 24.30
CA GLN A 39 6.37 11.66 24.02
C GLN A 39 6.86 10.22 24.24
N LYS A 40 7.65 9.73 23.29
CA LYS A 40 8.31 8.41 23.35
C LYS A 40 9.81 8.55 23.58
N ALA A 41 10.42 7.53 24.14
CA ALA A 41 11.87 7.50 24.43
C ALA A 41 12.69 7.17 23.16
N THR A 42 12.56 7.96 22.11
CA THR A 42 13.24 7.74 20.82
C THR A 42 14.45 8.65 20.57
N GLY A 43 14.68 9.64 21.42
CA GLY A 43 15.70 10.68 21.19
C GLY A 43 15.34 11.71 20.11
N LEU A 44 14.22 11.52 19.38
CA LEU A 44 13.76 12.46 18.36
C LEU A 44 13.03 13.66 18.97
N PRO A 45 13.13 14.86 18.38
CA PRO A 45 12.26 15.99 18.72
C PRO A 45 10.78 15.61 18.64
N TYR A 46 10.05 15.92 19.71
CA TYR A 46 8.64 15.63 19.86
C TYR A 46 7.81 16.90 19.80
N PHE A 47 6.66 16.82 19.12
CA PHE A 47 5.65 17.86 19.09
C PHE A 47 4.29 17.27 19.47
N ASP A 48 3.52 18.07 20.19
CA ASP A 48 2.19 17.75 20.67
C ASP A 48 1.08 18.12 19.65
N SER A 49 1.43 18.89 18.60
CA SER A 49 0.51 19.27 17.53
C SER A 49 1.22 19.42 16.18
N VAL A 50 0.46 19.17 15.12
CA VAL A 50 0.92 19.30 13.72
C VAL A 50 1.29 20.76 13.42
N ASP A 51 0.43 21.70 13.77
CA ASP A 51 0.64 23.14 13.54
C ASP A 51 1.94 23.65 14.18
N LYS A 52 2.20 23.28 15.43
CA LYS A 52 3.46 23.63 16.11
C LYS A 52 4.68 23.02 15.42
N ALA A 53 4.56 21.76 14.99
CA ALA A 53 5.66 21.08 14.28
C ALA A 53 5.92 21.74 12.93
N LEU A 54 4.90 22.07 12.16
CA LEU A 54 5.04 22.77 10.87
C LEU A 54 5.73 24.13 11.02
N ARG A 55 5.37 24.90 12.05
CA ARG A 55 5.97 26.23 12.29
C ARG A 55 7.40 26.15 12.84
N VAL A 56 7.67 25.28 13.82
CA VAL A 56 8.93 25.25 14.54
C VAL A 56 9.98 24.40 13.84
N PHE A 57 9.60 23.20 13.42
CA PHE A 57 10.52 22.29 12.75
C PHE A 57 10.66 22.63 11.26
N ALA A 58 9.59 23.14 10.61
CA ALA A 58 9.53 23.49 9.21
C ALA A 58 10.03 22.33 8.31
N PRO A 59 9.29 21.20 8.26
CA PRO A 59 9.71 20.02 7.54
C PRO A 59 9.65 20.20 6.01
N ASP A 60 10.56 19.55 5.30
CA ASP A 60 10.55 19.43 3.84
C ASP A 60 9.60 18.29 3.41
N ILE A 61 9.52 17.23 4.23
CA ILE A 61 8.66 16.06 4.03
C ILE A 61 7.81 15.85 5.27
N VAL A 62 6.52 15.63 5.09
CA VAL A 62 5.59 15.16 6.12
C VAL A 62 5.17 13.73 5.80
N VAL A 63 5.32 12.82 6.75
CA VAL A 63 4.82 11.45 6.68
C VAL A 63 3.56 11.34 7.54
N VAL A 64 2.44 10.96 6.95
CA VAL A 64 1.19 10.68 7.67
C VAL A 64 1.08 9.18 7.88
N SER A 65 1.26 8.75 9.14
CA SER A 65 1.31 7.32 9.54
C SER A 65 0.49 7.03 10.81
N VAL A 66 -0.58 7.76 10.97
CA VAL A 66 -1.60 7.52 12.00
C VAL A 66 -2.50 6.34 11.61
N ASN A 67 -3.50 6.00 12.42
CA ASN A 67 -4.50 5.00 12.02
C ASN A 67 -5.45 5.55 10.93
N ASP A 68 -6.10 4.65 10.19
CA ASP A 68 -6.93 4.96 9.03
C ASP A 68 -7.96 6.09 9.29
N HIS A 69 -8.67 6.02 10.44
CA HIS A 69 -9.68 7.01 10.83
C HIS A 69 -9.10 8.40 11.16
N SER A 70 -7.80 8.50 11.35
CA SER A 70 -7.13 9.76 11.65
C SER A 70 -6.46 10.40 10.44
N HIS A 71 -6.46 9.74 9.26
CA HIS A 71 -5.83 10.28 8.06
C HIS A 71 -6.49 11.58 7.62
N ALA A 72 -7.81 11.61 7.40
CA ALA A 72 -8.52 12.80 6.96
C ALA A 72 -8.35 14.00 7.91
N PRO A 73 -8.55 13.87 9.24
CA PRO A 73 -8.28 14.97 10.16
C PRO A 73 -6.84 15.49 10.14
N VAL A 74 -5.85 14.60 9.96
CA VAL A 74 -4.44 15.01 9.90
C VAL A 74 -4.12 15.69 8.57
N LEU A 75 -4.56 15.13 7.44
CA LEU A 75 -4.35 15.73 6.12
C LEU A 75 -4.95 17.13 6.03
N LYS A 76 -6.12 17.38 6.62
CA LYS A 76 -6.74 18.72 6.69
C LYS A 76 -5.89 19.73 7.48
N GLN A 77 -5.11 19.28 8.47
CA GLN A 77 -4.17 20.16 9.20
C GLN A 77 -2.96 20.59 8.39
N LEU A 78 -2.74 19.98 7.21
CA LEU A 78 -1.66 20.36 6.29
C LEU A 78 -2.05 21.49 5.34
N THR A 79 -3.22 22.12 5.50
CA THR A 79 -3.64 23.27 4.70
C THR A 79 -2.57 24.36 4.73
N GLY A 80 -2.11 24.77 3.54
CA GLY A 80 -1.03 25.75 3.39
C GLY A 80 0.38 25.19 3.50
N TYR A 81 0.54 23.91 3.80
CA TYR A 81 1.84 23.25 3.74
C TYR A 81 2.33 23.14 2.28
N ARG A 82 3.60 23.41 2.07
CA ARG A 82 4.21 23.50 0.71
C ARG A 82 5.29 22.44 0.43
N GLY A 83 5.61 21.59 1.40
CA GLY A 83 6.56 20.49 1.22
C GLY A 83 5.88 19.25 0.63
N PHE A 84 6.60 18.14 0.64
CA PHE A 84 6.12 16.86 0.12
C PHE A 84 5.33 16.10 1.20
N VAL A 85 4.24 15.44 0.81
CA VAL A 85 3.44 14.57 1.69
C VAL A 85 3.59 13.12 1.27
N LEU A 86 4.03 12.27 2.19
CA LEU A 86 4.00 10.81 2.07
C LEU A 86 2.93 10.28 3.03
N CYS A 87 1.91 9.64 2.51
CA CYS A 87 0.76 9.20 3.28
C CYS A 87 0.63 7.67 3.28
N GLU A 88 0.40 7.09 4.47
CA GLU A 88 -0.02 5.69 4.58
C GLU A 88 -1.34 5.45 3.86
N LYS A 89 -1.50 4.24 3.39
CA LYS A 89 -2.75 3.78 2.78
C LYS A 89 -3.75 3.28 3.85
N PRO A 90 -5.06 3.34 3.57
CA PRO A 90 -5.69 4.02 2.45
C PRO A 90 -5.58 5.54 2.60
N LEU A 91 -5.89 6.32 1.57
CA LEU A 91 -5.82 7.78 1.66
C LEU A 91 -6.66 8.28 2.85
N VAL A 92 -7.87 7.79 2.95
CA VAL A 92 -8.82 8.03 4.05
C VAL A 92 -9.77 6.83 4.20
N THR A 93 -10.75 6.91 5.08
CA THR A 93 -11.80 5.88 5.18
C THR A 93 -12.91 6.09 4.15
N PRO A 94 -13.71 5.06 3.82
CA PRO A 94 -14.84 5.22 2.90
C PRO A 94 -15.88 6.27 3.29
N CYS A 95 -15.94 6.66 4.56
CA CYS A 95 -16.88 7.66 5.07
C CYS A 95 -16.40 9.12 4.97
N ASP A 96 -15.13 9.33 4.61
CA ASP A 96 -14.51 10.66 4.58
C ASP A 96 -14.81 11.41 3.29
N ASN A 97 -14.91 12.75 3.38
CA ASN A 97 -15.15 13.62 2.23
C ASN A 97 -13.84 13.93 1.49
N LEU A 98 -13.72 13.44 0.26
CA LEU A 98 -12.53 13.62 -0.59
C LEU A 98 -12.37 15.04 -1.12
N ASP A 99 -13.45 15.76 -1.36
CA ASP A 99 -13.39 17.12 -1.93
C ASP A 99 -12.74 18.11 -0.95
N GLU A 100 -12.96 17.92 0.35
CA GLU A 100 -12.32 18.74 1.39
C GLU A 100 -10.78 18.52 1.44
N LEU A 101 -10.32 17.34 1.09
CA LEU A 101 -8.88 17.01 1.07
C LEU A 101 -8.19 17.68 -0.10
N SER A 102 -8.85 17.76 -1.26
CA SER A 102 -8.29 18.42 -2.44
C SER A 102 -7.90 19.86 -2.16
N GLY A 103 -8.78 20.61 -1.47
CA GLY A 103 -8.47 21.98 -1.05
C GLY A 103 -7.35 22.07 0.00
N ALA A 104 -7.30 21.12 0.93
CA ALA A 104 -6.30 21.11 1.99
C ALA A 104 -4.87 20.82 1.46
N LEU A 105 -4.74 20.05 0.40
CA LEU A 105 -3.47 19.62 -0.17
C LEU A 105 -3.08 20.33 -1.49
N GLU A 106 -3.83 21.36 -1.87
CA GLU A 106 -3.61 22.11 -3.12
C GLU A 106 -2.20 22.70 -3.25
N GLN A 107 -1.58 23.09 -2.11
CA GLN A 107 -0.29 23.78 -2.11
C GLN A 107 0.93 22.88 -1.89
N VAL A 108 0.74 21.56 -1.69
CA VAL A 108 1.86 20.65 -1.48
C VAL A 108 2.73 20.56 -2.75
N SER A 109 4.04 20.47 -2.58
CA SER A 109 4.97 20.35 -3.71
C SER A 109 4.91 18.99 -4.38
N GLY A 110 4.41 17.97 -3.69
CA GLY A 110 4.21 16.62 -4.19
C GLY A 110 3.53 15.74 -3.16
N PHE A 111 3.01 14.61 -3.65
CA PHE A 111 2.29 13.64 -2.84
C PHE A 111 2.64 12.22 -3.28
N ALA A 112 2.75 11.30 -2.32
CA ALA A 112 2.82 9.87 -2.57
C ALA A 112 1.97 9.11 -1.56
N LEU A 113 1.09 8.23 -2.05
CA LEU A 113 0.42 7.23 -1.23
C LEU A 113 1.34 6.01 -1.09
N ASP A 114 1.40 5.41 0.09
CA ASP A 114 2.23 4.24 0.38
C ASP A 114 1.66 2.96 -0.26
N LEU A 115 2.01 2.74 -1.52
CA LEU A 115 1.71 1.54 -2.28
C LEU A 115 3.02 0.80 -2.57
N VAL A 116 3.59 0.22 -1.51
CA VAL A 116 4.94 -0.37 -1.50
C VAL A 116 5.17 -1.46 -2.54
N GLU A 117 4.12 -2.15 -2.98
CA GLU A 117 4.24 -3.24 -3.95
C GLU A 117 4.71 -2.76 -5.33
N ARG A 118 4.50 -1.47 -5.65
CA ARG A 118 5.11 -0.83 -6.85
C ARG A 118 6.63 -0.83 -6.80
N TYR A 119 7.23 -0.91 -5.60
CA TYR A 119 8.68 -0.84 -5.34
C TYR A 119 9.33 -2.21 -5.15
N SER A 120 8.58 -3.28 -5.38
CA SER A 120 9.10 -4.65 -5.51
C SER A 120 9.87 -4.81 -6.82
N ASP A 121 11.05 -5.43 -6.78
CA ASP A 121 11.81 -5.75 -8.01
C ASP A 121 11.04 -6.66 -8.94
N ALA A 122 10.32 -7.62 -8.38
CA ALA A 122 9.47 -8.52 -9.15
C ALA A 122 8.40 -7.75 -9.94
N THR A 123 7.77 -6.77 -9.30
CA THR A 123 6.78 -5.90 -9.93
C THR A 123 7.39 -5.02 -11.01
N GLN A 124 8.58 -4.43 -10.73
CA GLN A 124 9.29 -3.60 -11.68
C GLN A 124 9.69 -4.39 -12.93
N GLN A 125 10.25 -5.59 -12.76
CA GLN A 125 10.61 -6.44 -13.89
C GLN A 125 9.40 -6.84 -14.72
N LEU A 126 8.28 -7.20 -14.10
CA LEU A 126 7.06 -7.50 -14.86
C LEU A 126 6.60 -6.30 -15.69
N ARG A 127 6.63 -5.10 -15.10
CA ARG A 127 6.27 -3.87 -15.82
C ARG A 127 7.19 -3.63 -17.02
N GLU A 128 8.50 -3.81 -16.86
CA GLU A 128 9.46 -3.70 -17.97
C GLU A 128 9.16 -4.72 -19.08
N TRP A 129 8.82 -5.96 -18.73
CA TRP A 129 8.43 -6.97 -19.70
C TRP A 129 7.17 -6.57 -20.47
N ILE A 130 6.14 -6.12 -19.78
CA ILE A 130 4.88 -5.66 -20.40
C ILE A 130 5.15 -4.51 -21.38
N GLU A 131 5.91 -3.50 -20.95
CA GLU A 131 6.23 -2.32 -21.77
C GLU A 131 7.09 -2.68 -22.98
N ARG A 132 8.19 -3.44 -22.78
CA ARG A 132 9.12 -3.86 -23.81
C ARG A 132 8.46 -4.67 -24.92
N HIS A 133 7.58 -5.59 -24.56
CA HIS A 133 6.91 -6.49 -25.49
C HIS A 133 5.53 -5.98 -25.94
N ASN A 134 5.07 -4.85 -25.39
CA ASN A 134 3.76 -4.26 -25.66
C ASN A 134 2.62 -5.28 -25.48
N TRP A 135 2.65 -6.02 -24.36
CA TRP A 135 1.62 -7.00 -24.05
C TRP A 135 0.30 -6.32 -23.72
N GLN A 136 -0.78 -6.91 -24.15
CA GLN A 136 -2.14 -6.45 -23.87
C GLN A 136 -2.78 -7.34 -22.81
N LEU A 137 -3.27 -6.74 -21.73
CA LEU A 137 -3.95 -7.47 -20.66
C LEU A 137 -5.26 -8.05 -21.16
N VAL A 138 -5.52 -9.32 -20.90
CA VAL A 138 -6.78 -10.02 -21.17
C VAL A 138 -7.56 -10.26 -19.88
N ARG A 139 -6.85 -10.69 -18.85
CA ARG A 139 -7.43 -10.93 -17.52
C ARG A 139 -6.40 -10.79 -16.43
N ALA A 140 -6.90 -10.43 -15.26
CA ALA A 140 -6.14 -10.49 -14.02
C ALA A 140 -6.97 -11.19 -12.93
N SER A 141 -6.28 -11.84 -11.99
CA SER A 141 -6.89 -12.32 -10.77
C SER A 141 -5.94 -12.12 -9.60
N PHE A 142 -6.48 -11.88 -8.40
CA PHE A 142 -5.66 -11.75 -7.23
C PHE A 142 -6.27 -12.44 -6.00
N HIS A 143 -5.37 -12.85 -5.12
CA HIS A 143 -5.69 -13.28 -3.77
C HIS A 143 -4.84 -12.48 -2.79
N TRP A 144 -5.48 -11.71 -1.89
CA TRP A 144 -4.82 -10.81 -0.97
C TRP A 144 -5.32 -11.00 0.46
N GLY A 145 -4.66 -11.88 1.19
CA GLY A 145 -5.09 -12.34 2.50
C GLY A 145 -4.11 -12.00 3.62
N LYS A 146 -4.65 -11.54 4.74
CA LYS A 146 -3.98 -11.42 6.04
C LYS A 146 -4.64 -12.33 7.04
N ASP A 147 -3.88 -12.84 8.00
CA ASP A 147 -4.39 -13.53 9.18
C ASP A 147 -4.40 -12.55 10.35
N ARG A 148 -5.54 -11.88 10.54
CA ARG A 148 -5.74 -10.86 11.58
C ARG A 148 -7.05 -11.00 12.34
N ILE A 149 -7.52 -12.20 12.49
CA ILE A 149 -8.69 -12.46 13.35
C ILE A 149 -8.37 -11.99 14.78
N ASN A 150 -9.33 -11.38 15.45
CA ASN A 150 -9.19 -10.85 16.82
C ASN A 150 -8.14 -9.71 16.98
N ASP A 151 -7.95 -8.87 15.94
CA ASP A 151 -6.99 -7.77 15.94
C ASP A 151 -7.42 -6.64 16.89
N TYR A 152 -6.49 -6.15 17.73
CA TYR A 152 -6.73 -5.02 18.63
C TYR A 152 -6.54 -3.64 17.96
N ARG A 153 -6.08 -3.60 16.71
CA ARG A 153 -5.85 -2.34 15.99
C ARG A 153 -7.12 -1.84 15.33
N PRO A 154 -7.43 -0.54 15.44
CA PRO A 154 -8.53 0.04 14.67
C PRO A 154 -8.18 0.05 13.18
N THR A 155 -9.16 -0.27 12.33
CA THR A 155 -9.01 -0.30 10.87
C THR A 155 -10.34 -0.02 10.18
N CYS A 156 -10.29 0.50 8.95
CA CYS A 156 -11.43 0.57 8.06
C CYS A 156 -11.71 -0.75 7.31
N GLY A 157 -11.00 -1.84 7.69
CA GLY A 157 -11.23 -3.17 7.15
C GLY A 157 -10.50 -3.44 5.83
N VAL A 158 -11.05 -4.38 5.07
CA VAL A 158 -10.41 -4.94 3.87
C VAL A 158 -10.13 -3.89 2.78
N THR A 159 -10.81 -2.75 2.80
CA THR A 159 -10.52 -1.63 1.90
C THR A 159 -9.08 -1.16 2.02
N SER A 160 -8.50 -1.20 3.23
CA SER A 160 -7.09 -0.86 3.45
C SER A 160 -6.09 -1.91 2.92
N GLU A 161 -6.54 -3.07 2.49
CA GLU A 161 -5.67 -4.13 1.96
C GLU A 161 -5.90 -4.41 0.48
N VAL A 162 -7.14 -4.47 0.05
CA VAL A 162 -7.47 -4.71 -1.37
C VAL A 162 -6.92 -3.63 -2.29
N ILE A 163 -6.69 -2.42 -1.76
CA ILE A 163 -6.08 -1.30 -2.48
C ILE A 163 -4.76 -1.68 -3.16
N HIS A 164 -3.91 -2.49 -2.51
CA HIS A 164 -2.64 -2.91 -3.08
C HIS A 164 -2.82 -3.70 -4.38
N ALA A 165 -3.74 -4.67 -4.38
CA ALA A 165 -3.99 -5.50 -5.56
C ALA A 165 -4.69 -4.72 -6.68
N LEU A 166 -5.66 -3.86 -6.34
CA LEU A 166 -6.35 -3.00 -7.30
C LEU A 166 -5.38 -2.02 -7.96
N ASP A 167 -4.53 -1.38 -7.15
CA ASP A 167 -3.48 -0.51 -7.64
C ASP A 167 -2.50 -1.22 -8.57
N LEU A 168 -1.98 -2.38 -8.17
CA LEU A 168 -1.03 -3.13 -8.97
C LEU A 168 -1.57 -3.47 -10.36
N VAL A 169 -2.80 -3.96 -10.45
CA VAL A 169 -3.40 -4.31 -11.74
C VAL A 169 -3.51 -3.08 -12.66
N GLY A 170 -3.96 -1.95 -12.13
CA GLY A 170 -4.05 -0.69 -12.88
C GLY A 170 -2.67 -0.13 -13.26
N TRP A 171 -1.75 -0.11 -12.31
CA TRP A 171 -0.41 0.45 -12.50
C TRP A 171 0.48 -0.36 -13.45
N LEU A 172 0.36 -1.69 -13.43
CA LEU A 172 1.06 -2.56 -14.38
C LEU A 172 0.55 -2.41 -15.82
N CYS A 173 -0.73 -2.07 -15.97
CA CYS A 173 -1.39 -2.04 -17.27
C CYS A 173 -2.08 -0.69 -17.54
N PRO A 174 -1.37 0.47 -17.50
CA PRO A 174 -1.99 1.79 -17.59
C PRO A 174 -2.67 2.06 -18.94
N ARG A 175 -2.28 1.33 -19.99
CA ARG A 175 -2.90 1.45 -21.31
C ARG A 175 -4.22 0.71 -21.44
N ALA A 176 -4.57 -0.13 -20.50
CA ALA A 176 -5.82 -0.90 -20.52
C ALA A 176 -7.04 -0.05 -20.17
N GLY A 177 -6.85 1.12 -19.52
CA GLY A 177 -7.92 2.05 -19.14
C GLY A 177 -8.08 2.17 -17.64
N GLN A 178 -9.27 2.58 -17.18
CA GLN A 178 -9.60 2.71 -15.76
C GLN A 178 -10.25 1.45 -15.23
N LEU A 179 -9.98 1.13 -13.97
CA LEU A 179 -10.59 0.02 -13.25
C LEU A 179 -12.02 0.39 -12.84
N GLN A 180 -12.97 -0.50 -13.12
CA GLN A 180 -14.38 -0.33 -12.79
C GLN A 180 -14.91 -1.60 -12.11
N LEU A 181 -15.55 -1.44 -10.95
CA LEU A 181 -16.21 -2.56 -10.27
C LEU A 181 -17.46 -2.99 -11.00
N ASN A 182 -17.68 -4.29 -11.11
CA ASN A 182 -18.86 -4.89 -11.74
C ASN A 182 -19.73 -5.62 -10.72
N GLY A 183 -19.18 -6.02 -9.58
CA GLY A 183 -19.88 -6.65 -8.49
C GLY A 183 -18.97 -6.98 -7.33
N VAL A 184 -19.51 -6.89 -6.12
CA VAL A 184 -18.78 -7.12 -4.86
C VAL A 184 -19.66 -7.96 -3.92
N LEU A 185 -19.11 -9.06 -3.44
CA LEU A 185 -19.64 -9.84 -2.32
C LEU A 185 -18.72 -9.62 -1.12
N GLY A 186 -19.29 -9.39 0.05
CA GLY A 186 -18.48 -9.09 1.23
C GLY A 186 -18.93 -9.84 2.48
N VAL A 187 -18.08 -9.86 3.49
CA VAL A 187 -18.39 -10.29 4.85
C VAL A 187 -18.01 -9.18 5.81
N ARG A 188 -18.94 -8.81 6.70
CA ARG A 188 -18.67 -7.90 7.82
C ARG A 188 -18.56 -8.70 9.10
N SER A 189 -17.69 -8.31 10.02
CA SER A 189 -17.48 -9.03 11.26
C SER A 189 -16.84 -8.18 12.36
N ASP A 190 -16.73 -8.77 13.54
CA ASP A 190 -16.08 -8.20 14.71
C ASP A 190 -14.59 -8.56 14.82
N PHE A 191 -13.90 -8.86 13.72
CA PHE A 191 -12.49 -9.28 13.73
C PHE A 191 -11.54 -8.28 14.38
N SER A 192 -11.88 -7.00 14.40
CA SER A 192 -11.08 -5.92 15.01
C SER A 192 -11.86 -5.14 16.06
N ILE A 193 -11.16 -4.27 16.80
CA ILE A 193 -11.81 -3.37 17.77
C ILE A 193 -12.67 -2.29 17.13
N SER A 194 -12.66 -2.14 15.81
CA SER A 194 -13.47 -1.15 15.08
C SER A 194 -14.97 -1.48 15.07
N GLY A 195 -15.34 -2.68 15.51
CA GLY A 195 -16.74 -3.10 15.66
C GLY A 195 -17.21 -4.11 14.62
N PRO A 196 -18.46 -4.58 14.75
CA PRO A 196 -18.96 -5.72 13.97
C PRO A 196 -19.38 -5.38 12.54
N GLU A 197 -19.39 -4.11 12.19
CA GLU A 197 -19.81 -3.63 10.85
C GLU A 197 -18.65 -3.43 9.89
N VAL A 198 -17.42 -3.78 10.30
CA VAL A 198 -16.23 -3.62 9.45
C VAL A 198 -16.19 -4.72 8.39
N LEU A 199 -16.00 -4.33 7.16
CA LEU A 199 -15.85 -5.24 6.03
C LEU A 199 -14.49 -5.96 6.15
N ASP A 200 -14.51 -7.26 6.44
CA ASP A 200 -13.30 -8.05 6.66
C ASP A 200 -12.83 -8.81 5.42
N THR A 201 -13.79 -9.17 4.55
CA THR A 201 -13.52 -9.98 3.35
C THR A 201 -14.34 -9.48 2.18
N VAL A 202 -13.74 -9.50 0.99
CA VAL A 202 -14.45 -9.24 -0.28
C VAL A 202 -14.05 -10.25 -1.34
N GLN A 203 -15.03 -10.62 -2.16
CA GLN A 203 -14.85 -11.18 -3.50
C GLN A 203 -15.41 -10.19 -4.51
N LEU A 204 -14.64 -9.86 -5.53
CA LEU A 204 -15.05 -8.86 -6.50
C LEU A 204 -14.82 -9.31 -7.94
N THR A 205 -15.62 -8.73 -8.81
CA THR A 205 -15.40 -8.72 -10.25
C THR A 205 -15.28 -7.28 -10.71
N ALA A 206 -14.35 -7.03 -11.62
CA ALA A 206 -14.09 -5.71 -12.18
C ALA A 206 -13.68 -5.82 -13.65
N SER A 207 -13.61 -4.70 -14.32
CA SER A 207 -13.04 -4.56 -15.66
C SER A 207 -11.96 -3.49 -15.66
N LEU A 208 -10.92 -3.70 -16.46
CA LEU A 208 -9.87 -2.73 -16.77
C LEU A 208 -9.87 -2.56 -18.29
N GLY A 209 -10.62 -1.58 -18.78
CA GLY A 209 -11.00 -1.55 -20.20
C GLY A 209 -11.75 -2.83 -20.61
N GLU A 210 -11.22 -3.55 -21.59
CA GLU A 210 -11.81 -4.83 -22.04
C GLU A 210 -11.37 -6.04 -21.19
N ALA A 211 -10.30 -5.90 -20.41
CA ALA A 211 -9.78 -6.98 -19.56
C ALA A 211 -10.70 -7.27 -18.38
N ARG A 212 -10.77 -8.53 -17.99
CA ARG A 212 -11.55 -8.98 -16.83
C ARG A 212 -10.65 -9.14 -15.61
N VAL A 213 -11.13 -8.61 -14.48
CA VAL A 213 -10.44 -8.69 -13.20
C VAL A 213 -11.32 -9.41 -12.20
N THR A 214 -10.77 -10.37 -11.48
CA THR A 214 -11.42 -11.05 -10.35
C THR A 214 -10.51 -10.98 -9.15
N GLY A 215 -11.08 -10.79 -7.97
CA GLY A 215 -10.29 -10.64 -6.77
C GLY A 215 -10.91 -11.21 -5.52
N TYR A 216 -10.05 -11.67 -4.64
CA TYR A 216 -10.36 -11.99 -3.25
C TYR A 216 -9.41 -11.23 -2.35
N ALA A 217 -9.95 -10.57 -1.33
CA ALA A 217 -9.14 -9.98 -0.27
C ALA A 217 -9.80 -10.22 1.09
N SER A 218 -8.97 -10.46 2.12
CA SER A 218 -9.48 -10.74 3.46
C SER A 218 -8.46 -10.36 4.53
N PHE A 219 -8.95 -9.82 5.64
CA PHE A 219 -8.18 -9.66 6.88
C PHE A 219 -8.15 -10.93 7.74
N VAL A 220 -9.12 -11.80 7.53
CA VAL A 220 -9.30 -13.04 8.34
C VAL A 220 -8.98 -14.29 7.53
N ASN A 221 -8.07 -14.18 6.58
CA ASN A 221 -7.58 -15.33 5.83
C ASN A 221 -6.80 -16.26 6.78
N ILE A 222 -6.86 -17.58 6.53
CA ILE A 222 -6.20 -18.57 7.40
C ILE A 222 -4.67 -18.55 7.35
N VAL A 223 -4.12 -17.95 6.30
CA VAL A 223 -2.67 -17.71 6.12
C VAL A 223 -2.46 -16.38 5.41
N ARG A 224 -1.30 -15.75 5.60
CA ARG A 224 -0.90 -14.65 4.73
C ARG A 224 -0.68 -15.18 3.32
N GLN A 225 -1.38 -14.61 2.34
CA GLN A 225 -1.22 -14.96 0.93
C GLN A 225 -1.44 -13.71 0.08
N ARG A 226 -0.49 -13.39 -0.76
CA ARG A 226 -0.54 -12.25 -1.67
C ARG A 226 -0.04 -12.67 -3.04
N THR A 227 -0.98 -12.86 -3.96
CA THR A 227 -0.71 -13.32 -5.32
C THR A 227 -1.47 -12.47 -6.32
N VAL A 228 -0.84 -12.15 -7.44
CA VAL A 228 -1.50 -11.53 -8.59
C VAL A 228 -1.14 -12.32 -9.84
N ASP A 229 -2.14 -12.85 -10.51
CA ASP A 229 -2.02 -13.58 -11.77
C ASP A 229 -2.54 -12.72 -12.93
N LEU A 230 -1.74 -12.58 -13.97
CA LEU A 230 -2.09 -11.81 -15.16
C LEU A 230 -1.93 -12.68 -16.40
N SER A 231 -2.84 -12.52 -17.36
CA SER A 231 -2.72 -13.14 -18.66
C SER A 231 -2.79 -12.06 -19.73
N PHE A 232 -1.84 -12.10 -20.63
CA PHE A 232 -1.68 -11.15 -21.70
C PHE A 232 -1.75 -11.84 -23.06
N VAL A 233 -1.97 -11.06 -24.07
CA VAL A 233 -1.73 -11.44 -25.46
C VAL A 233 -0.58 -10.61 -26.02
N ASP A 234 0.35 -11.24 -26.72
CA ASP A 234 1.42 -10.56 -27.44
C ASP A 234 1.03 -10.22 -28.88
N ARG A 235 1.96 -9.63 -29.64
CA ARG A 235 1.71 -9.21 -31.04
C ARG A 235 1.44 -10.37 -31.99
N ASP A 236 1.87 -11.58 -31.64
CA ASP A 236 1.67 -12.80 -32.41
C ASP A 236 0.45 -13.59 -31.94
N ALA A 237 -0.44 -12.96 -31.16
CA ALA A 237 -1.62 -13.54 -30.53
C ALA A 237 -1.34 -14.74 -29.61
N ARG A 238 -0.11 -14.85 -29.07
CA ARG A 238 0.22 -15.88 -28.07
C ARG A 238 -0.21 -15.41 -26.70
N MET A 239 -0.71 -16.35 -25.90
CA MET A 239 -1.03 -16.11 -24.50
C MET A 239 0.23 -16.14 -23.65
N ILE A 240 0.48 -15.08 -22.91
CA ILE A 240 1.54 -14.95 -21.92
C ILE A 240 0.91 -14.90 -20.54
N HIS A 241 1.46 -15.65 -19.61
CA HIS A 241 1.03 -15.67 -18.22
C HIS A 241 2.13 -15.11 -17.33
N ALA A 242 1.73 -14.34 -16.34
CA ALA A 242 2.63 -13.85 -15.30
C ALA A 242 1.99 -14.06 -13.92
N ARG A 243 2.79 -14.48 -12.97
CA ARG A 243 2.43 -14.59 -11.55
C ARG A 243 3.39 -13.80 -10.71
N LEU A 244 2.85 -12.92 -9.88
CA LEU A 244 3.54 -12.27 -8.78
C LEU A 244 3.11 -12.92 -7.47
N VAL A 245 4.07 -13.23 -6.62
CA VAL A 245 3.85 -13.70 -5.24
C VAL A 245 4.64 -12.78 -4.33
N PHE A 246 3.98 -12.20 -3.32
CA PHE A 246 4.60 -11.24 -2.42
C PHE A 246 4.76 -11.81 -1.01
N ASP A 247 5.80 -11.35 -0.33
CA ASP A 247 6.08 -11.62 1.09
C ASP A 247 6.08 -13.13 1.43
N THR A 248 6.66 -13.96 0.55
CA THR A 248 6.69 -15.42 0.71
C THR A 248 8.08 -15.96 0.40
N PRO A 249 8.72 -16.69 1.33
CA PRO A 249 8.23 -17.17 2.63
C PRO A 249 8.27 -16.12 3.76
N ARG A 250 8.88 -14.97 3.54
CA ARG A 250 9.04 -13.88 4.52
C ARG A 250 8.67 -12.54 3.88
N TRP A 251 8.52 -11.51 4.69
CA TRP A 251 8.33 -10.14 4.24
C TRP A 251 9.42 -9.70 3.25
N ASP A 252 9.01 -8.96 2.20
CA ASP A 252 9.87 -8.46 1.12
C ASP A 252 10.57 -9.55 0.27
N HIS A 253 10.19 -10.83 0.45
CA HIS A 253 10.57 -11.91 -0.47
C HIS A 253 9.49 -12.03 -1.53
N ASP A 254 9.76 -11.50 -2.71
CA ASP A 254 8.80 -11.43 -3.80
C ASP A 254 9.29 -12.26 -4.98
N GLN A 255 8.35 -12.85 -5.73
CA GLN A 255 8.64 -13.73 -6.83
C GLN A 255 7.86 -13.30 -8.07
N LEU A 256 8.49 -13.41 -9.22
CA LEU A 256 7.88 -13.25 -10.54
C LEU A 256 8.14 -14.50 -11.34
N ARG A 257 7.11 -15.02 -12.00
CA ARG A 257 7.23 -16.06 -13.01
C ARG A 257 6.45 -15.65 -14.25
N ILE A 258 7.08 -15.74 -15.42
CA ILE A 258 6.47 -15.44 -16.72
C ILE A 258 6.64 -16.67 -17.62
N TRP A 259 5.54 -17.11 -18.23
CA TRP A 259 5.56 -18.30 -19.11
C TRP A 259 4.51 -18.19 -20.22
N THR A 260 4.66 -19.04 -21.21
CA THR A 260 3.69 -19.25 -22.29
C THR A 260 3.45 -20.75 -22.49
N ARG A 261 2.64 -21.11 -23.47
CA ARG A 261 2.50 -22.48 -23.92
C ARG A 261 3.01 -22.62 -25.34
N GLY A 262 3.89 -23.58 -25.54
CA GLY A 262 4.37 -23.94 -26.87
C GLY A 262 3.31 -24.61 -27.73
N ALA A 263 3.63 -24.83 -28.99
CA ALA A 263 2.72 -25.45 -29.96
C ALA A 263 2.26 -26.88 -29.57
N ASN A 264 3.06 -27.57 -28.77
CA ASN A 264 2.75 -28.91 -28.21
C ASN A 264 1.91 -28.84 -26.93
N GLY A 265 1.51 -27.63 -26.47
CA GLY A 265 0.79 -27.40 -25.23
C GLY A 265 1.65 -27.42 -23.97
N ALA A 266 2.94 -27.74 -24.09
CA ALA A 266 3.86 -27.70 -22.97
C ALA A 266 4.10 -26.26 -22.50
N GLU A 267 4.38 -26.11 -21.22
CA GLU A 267 4.75 -24.83 -20.64
C GLU A 267 6.18 -24.46 -21.04
N GLU A 268 6.36 -23.23 -21.47
CA GLU A 268 7.65 -22.64 -21.81
C GLU A 268 7.90 -21.47 -20.84
N LEU A 269 8.89 -21.62 -19.96
CA LEU A 269 9.31 -20.56 -19.05
C LEU A 269 10.04 -19.47 -19.84
N LEU A 270 9.55 -18.23 -19.74
CA LEU A 270 10.18 -17.06 -20.37
C LEU A 270 11.07 -16.30 -19.38
N HIS A 271 10.65 -16.21 -18.12
CA HIS A 271 11.40 -15.52 -17.09
C HIS A 271 10.98 -15.98 -15.69
N GLU A 272 11.95 -16.08 -14.80
CA GLU A 272 11.72 -16.32 -13.38
C GLU A 272 12.66 -15.43 -12.57
N PHE A 273 12.14 -14.82 -11.52
CA PHE A 273 12.90 -13.93 -10.67
C PHE A 273 12.40 -14.01 -9.23
N SER A 274 13.31 -13.93 -8.28
CA SER A 274 13.00 -13.84 -6.86
C SER A 274 13.85 -12.77 -6.23
N THR A 275 13.23 -11.97 -5.39
CA THR A 275 13.92 -10.95 -4.61
C THR A 275 13.88 -11.31 -3.14
N ALA A 276 14.96 -10.98 -2.45
CA ALA A 276 15.06 -11.02 -1.00
C ALA A 276 15.87 -9.81 -0.54
N PRO A 277 15.58 -9.24 0.63
CA PRO A 277 16.39 -8.16 1.18
C PRO A 277 17.83 -8.64 1.44
N ASP A 278 18.79 -8.02 0.78
CA ASP A 278 20.22 -8.35 0.92
C ASP A 278 20.92 -7.48 1.97
N GLU A 279 20.31 -6.37 2.38
CA GLU A 279 20.91 -5.41 3.30
C GLU A 279 20.48 -5.71 4.74
N PRO A 280 21.44 -5.90 5.67
CA PRO A 280 21.12 -6.02 7.09
C PRO A 280 20.34 -4.79 7.60
N GLY A 281 19.27 -5.00 8.35
CA GLY A 281 18.43 -3.94 8.90
C GLY A 281 17.28 -3.49 7.99
N LEU A 282 17.21 -4.00 6.74
CA LEU A 282 16.06 -3.77 5.84
C LEU A 282 14.99 -4.86 5.92
N ASP A 283 15.10 -5.81 6.83
CA ASP A 283 14.07 -6.80 7.07
C ASP A 283 12.70 -6.12 7.23
N THR A 284 11.74 -6.50 6.40
CA THR A 284 10.40 -5.90 6.32
C THR A 284 10.33 -4.46 5.78
N LEU A 285 11.45 -3.85 5.44
CA LEU A 285 11.55 -2.44 5.04
C LEU A 285 12.06 -2.22 3.61
N HIS A 286 12.40 -3.27 2.88
CA HIS A 286 13.06 -3.17 1.58
C HIS A 286 12.24 -2.31 0.59
N LYS A 287 10.97 -2.67 0.35
CA LYS A 287 10.07 -1.92 -0.53
C LYS A 287 9.80 -0.50 -0.01
N LEU A 288 9.55 -0.37 1.31
CA LEU A 288 9.32 0.93 1.94
C LEU A 288 10.54 1.85 1.85
N SER A 289 11.74 1.32 2.08
CA SER A 289 12.98 2.11 1.96
C SER A 289 13.22 2.61 0.54
N ARG A 290 12.82 1.84 -0.47
CA ARG A 290 12.88 2.28 -1.87
C ARG A 290 11.91 3.43 -2.16
N LEU A 291 10.67 3.35 -1.69
CA LEU A 291 9.72 4.47 -1.77
C LEU A 291 10.29 5.70 -1.07
N CYS A 292 10.71 5.58 0.19
CA CYS A 292 11.29 6.69 0.96
C CYS A 292 12.52 7.30 0.27
N ARG A 293 13.42 6.47 -0.29
CA ARG A 293 14.60 6.93 -1.03
C ARG A 293 14.22 7.74 -2.27
N GLN A 294 13.18 7.33 -2.99
CA GLN A 294 12.70 8.08 -4.15
C GLN A 294 12.08 9.42 -3.76
N VAL A 295 11.33 9.46 -2.64
CA VAL A 295 10.77 10.71 -2.10
C VAL A 295 11.91 11.66 -1.68
N VAL A 296 12.92 11.15 -0.96
CA VAL A 296 14.09 11.94 -0.56
C VAL A 296 14.81 12.53 -1.80
N ARG A 297 15.04 11.73 -2.84
CA ARG A 297 15.69 12.20 -4.08
C ARG A 297 14.84 13.24 -4.82
N ALA A 298 13.55 13.03 -4.90
CA ALA A 298 12.64 13.97 -5.55
C ALA A 298 12.65 15.33 -4.85
N VAL A 299 12.67 15.35 -3.53
CA VAL A 299 12.66 16.61 -2.74
C VAL A 299 14.02 17.27 -2.69
N GLU A 300 15.11 16.50 -2.46
CA GLU A 300 16.46 17.05 -2.29
C GLU A 300 17.11 17.45 -3.62
N LEU A 301 16.93 16.62 -4.64
CA LEU A 301 17.61 16.79 -5.92
C LEU A 301 16.71 17.36 -7.01
N ASN A 302 15.42 17.55 -6.70
CA ASN A 302 14.39 17.90 -7.69
C ASN A 302 14.41 16.97 -8.92
N GLU A 303 14.79 15.69 -8.69
CA GLU A 303 14.82 14.68 -9.73
C GLU A 303 13.45 13.99 -9.84
N PRO A 304 12.94 13.74 -11.04
CA PRO A 304 11.74 12.93 -11.18
C PRO A 304 12.03 11.52 -10.61
N PRO A 305 11.05 10.90 -9.93
CA PRO A 305 11.22 9.54 -9.46
C PRO A 305 11.42 8.58 -10.63
N SER A 306 12.14 7.48 -10.42
CA SER A 306 12.38 6.46 -11.46
C SER A 306 11.08 5.84 -12.00
N GLN A 307 10.03 5.93 -11.21
CA GLN A 307 8.66 5.58 -11.58
C GLN A 307 7.70 6.59 -10.95
N PRO A 308 6.55 6.87 -11.58
CA PRO A 308 5.57 7.79 -11.02
C PRO A 308 5.11 7.34 -9.63
N PHE A 309 5.09 8.27 -8.68
CA PHE A 309 4.43 8.03 -7.39
C PHE A 309 2.94 7.75 -7.61
N ALA A 310 2.32 7.04 -6.66
CA ALA A 310 0.87 7.11 -6.49
C ALA A 310 0.54 8.51 -5.96
N GLY A 311 0.45 9.48 -6.87
CA GLY A 311 0.19 10.88 -6.56
C GLY A 311 -1.22 11.08 -6.01
N PHE A 312 -1.56 12.33 -5.67
CA PHE A 312 -2.83 12.65 -5.04
C PHE A 312 -4.04 12.26 -5.92
N ASP A 313 -3.99 12.51 -7.23
CA ASP A 313 -5.08 12.12 -8.14
C ASP A 313 -5.28 10.60 -8.16
N THR A 314 -4.19 9.83 -8.27
CA THR A 314 -4.25 8.36 -8.18
C THR A 314 -4.80 7.89 -6.83
N ALA A 315 -4.40 8.54 -5.73
CA ALA A 315 -4.88 8.22 -4.40
C ALA A 315 -6.39 8.49 -4.26
N VAL A 316 -6.88 9.59 -4.84
CA VAL A 316 -8.32 9.94 -4.86
C VAL A 316 -9.11 8.96 -5.74
N GLU A 317 -8.60 8.60 -6.92
CA GLU A 317 -9.24 7.61 -7.80
C GLU A 317 -9.36 6.25 -7.11
N LEU A 318 -8.29 5.77 -6.50
CA LEU A 318 -8.31 4.52 -5.73
C LEU A 318 -9.26 4.62 -4.54
N GLN A 319 -9.28 5.74 -3.82
CA GLN A 319 -10.20 5.90 -2.68
C GLN A 319 -11.66 5.89 -3.12
N ARG A 320 -12.01 6.51 -4.25
CA ARG A 320 -13.36 6.41 -4.82
C ARG A 320 -13.74 4.96 -5.11
N LEU A 321 -12.83 4.21 -5.72
CA LEU A 321 -13.04 2.78 -5.97
C LEU A 321 -13.25 1.98 -4.67
N LEU A 322 -12.53 2.34 -3.59
CA LEU A 322 -12.72 1.71 -2.28
C LEU A 322 -14.06 2.10 -1.63
N ASN A 323 -14.51 3.34 -1.83
CA ASN A 323 -15.82 3.80 -1.36
C ASN A 323 -16.94 3.04 -2.06
N ASP A 324 -16.85 2.90 -3.40
CA ASP A 324 -17.80 2.11 -4.19
C ASP A 324 -17.78 0.64 -3.74
N LEU A 325 -16.59 0.08 -3.49
CA LEU A 325 -16.44 -1.30 -3.02
C LEU A 325 -17.12 -1.52 -1.66
N ASP A 326 -16.97 -0.61 -0.71
CA ASP A 326 -17.60 -0.72 0.61
C ASP A 326 -19.13 -0.54 0.53
N SER A 327 -19.60 0.41 -0.29
CA SER A 327 -21.04 0.71 -0.46
C SER A 327 -21.78 -0.38 -1.23
N ASP A 328 -21.15 -0.96 -2.25
CA ASP A 328 -21.78 -1.93 -3.14
C ASP A 328 -21.65 -3.37 -2.65
N ALA A 329 -20.86 -3.60 -1.60
CA ALA A 329 -20.65 -4.93 -1.04
C ALA A 329 -21.96 -5.55 -0.55
N GLN A 330 -22.41 -6.59 -1.25
CA GLN A 330 -23.53 -7.41 -0.81
C GLN A 330 -23.05 -8.31 0.34
N THR A 331 -23.56 -8.08 1.55
CA THR A 331 -23.12 -8.78 2.75
C THR A 331 -24.26 -9.55 3.42
N PRO A 332 -24.02 -10.77 3.94
CA PRO A 332 -24.91 -11.42 4.89
C PRO A 332 -24.89 -10.66 6.24
N PRO A 333 -25.73 -11.07 7.22
CA PRO A 333 -25.59 -10.54 8.58
C PRO A 333 -24.16 -10.71 9.10
N PRO A 334 -23.66 -9.75 9.92
CA PRO A 334 -22.26 -9.76 10.37
C PRO A 334 -21.86 -11.05 11.08
N ALA A 335 -20.70 -11.58 10.71
CA ALA A 335 -20.10 -12.74 11.37
C ALA A 335 -19.49 -12.34 12.72
N ARG A 336 -19.48 -13.29 13.66
CA ARG A 336 -18.84 -13.11 14.96
C ARG A 336 -17.73 -14.12 15.15
N TYR A 337 -16.51 -13.62 15.27
CA TYR A 337 -15.30 -14.42 15.51
C TYR A 337 -14.84 -14.36 16.98
N VAL A 338 -15.19 -13.29 17.69
CA VAL A 338 -14.69 -13.02 19.05
C VAL A 338 -15.81 -13.23 20.06
N HIS A 339 -15.61 -14.17 20.98
CA HIS A 339 -16.59 -14.54 22.02
C HIS A 339 -16.09 -14.15 23.41
N GLY A 340 -15.76 -12.86 23.62
CA GLY A 340 -15.30 -12.36 24.90
C GLY A 340 -13.81 -12.56 25.17
N GLU A 341 -13.05 -12.95 24.19
CA GLU A 341 -11.60 -13.14 24.28
C GLU A 341 -10.87 -11.81 24.32
N THR A 342 -9.69 -11.80 24.91
CA THR A 342 -8.79 -10.63 24.84
C THR A 342 -8.22 -10.52 23.44
N ARG A 343 -8.33 -9.32 22.86
CA ARG A 343 -7.73 -9.05 21.56
C ARG A 343 -6.22 -8.97 21.67
N VAL A 344 -5.53 -9.73 20.83
CA VAL A 344 -4.08 -9.87 20.86
C VAL A 344 -3.50 -9.66 19.45
N LEU A 345 -2.21 -9.36 19.39
CA LEU A 345 -1.45 -9.50 18.15
C LEU A 345 -1.16 -10.97 17.89
N LEU A 346 -1.25 -11.37 16.64
CA LEU A 346 -0.72 -12.66 16.21
C LEU A 346 0.82 -12.61 16.22
N ALA A 347 1.45 -13.78 16.40
CA ALA A 347 2.90 -13.90 16.54
C ALA A 347 3.67 -13.26 15.38
N GLU A 348 3.19 -13.42 14.16
CA GLU A 348 3.80 -12.79 12.97
C GLU A 348 3.83 -11.25 12.99
N ASP A 349 2.85 -10.65 13.65
CA ASP A 349 2.78 -9.19 13.79
C ASP A 349 3.48 -8.70 15.06
N SER A 350 3.55 -9.54 16.11
CA SER A 350 4.24 -9.19 17.37
C SER A 350 5.75 -9.06 17.18
N ASP A 351 6.34 -9.91 16.35
CA ASP A 351 7.77 -9.82 16.01
C ASP A 351 8.10 -8.51 15.29
N LEU A 352 7.17 -7.98 14.51
CA LEU A 352 7.32 -6.70 13.81
C LEU A 352 7.12 -5.49 14.74
N GLU A 353 6.27 -5.58 15.76
CA GLU A 353 6.11 -4.51 16.76
C GLU A 353 7.25 -4.45 17.76
N SER A 354 7.86 -5.59 18.08
CA SER A 354 9.05 -5.64 18.96
C SER A 354 10.28 -5.00 18.34
N LEU A 355 10.32 -4.85 17.02
CA LEU A 355 11.36 -4.17 16.26
C LEU A 355 11.13 -2.66 16.12
N GLY A 356 10.04 -2.11 16.62
CA GLY A 356 9.67 -0.68 16.58
C GLY A 356 9.95 0.05 17.92
#